data_eaeadfef0202e85dec11b2bbf0cf2b5c
#
_entry.id   eaeadfef0202e85dec11b2bbf0cf2b5c
#
_cell.length_a   1.000
_cell.length_b   1.000
_cell.length_c   1.000
_cell.angle_alpha   90.00
_cell.angle_beta   90.00
_cell.angle_gamma   90.00
#
_symmetry.space_group_name_H-M   'P 1'
#
loop_
_entity.id
_entity.type
_entity.pdbx_description
1 polymer ?
#
loop_
_entity_poly.entity_id
_entity_poly.type
_entity_poly.pdbx_seq_one_letter_code
_entity_poly.pdbx_strand_id
1 'polypeptide(L)'
;MTTPKNPGLGTLSLHAGHTPDKETGSRAVPIYQTTSFIFNDTAHAARLFGLEELGNIYTRIMNPTTDVLEKRVAALEGGVGALAHSSGQA
;
A
#
# COMPACT_ATOMS: atom_id res chain seq x y z
N MET A 1 4.92 18.99 -2.09
CA MET A 1 3.52 19.42 -2.22
C MET A 1 2.72 18.94 -1.03
N THR A 2 2.11 19.85 -0.32
CA THR A 2 1.32 19.49 0.87
C THR A 2 -0.08 19.03 0.45
N THR A 3 -0.54 17.93 1.05
CA THR A 3 -1.90 17.44 0.85
C THR A 3 -2.86 18.34 1.63
N PRO A 4 -3.98 18.77 1.04
CA PRO A 4 -4.99 19.52 1.78
C PRO A 4 -5.50 18.74 2.98
N LYS A 5 -5.84 19.42 4.07
CA LYS A 5 -6.29 18.79 5.31
C LYS A 5 -7.59 18.00 5.11
N ASN A 6 -8.50 18.51 4.28
CA ASN A 6 -9.76 17.85 3.93
C ASN A 6 -9.87 17.80 2.41
N PRO A 7 -9.12 16.91 1.74
CA PRO A 7 -9.14 16.85 0.29
C PRO A 7 -10.49 16.36 -0.23
N GLY A 8 -10.91 16.92 -1.36
CA GLY A 8 -12.13 16.49 -2.04
C GLY A 8 -11.99 15.14 -2.74
N LEU A 9 -13.09 14.61 -3.26
CA LEU A 9 -13.14 13.32 -3.93
C LEU A 9 -12.17 13.22 -5.11
N GLY A 10 -12.04 14.28 -5.91
CA GLY A 10 -11.12 14.28 -7.05
C GLY A 10 -9.66 14.11 -6.63
N THR A 11 -9.23 14.80 -5.56
CA THR A 11 -7.87 14.68 -5.04
C THR A 11 -7.64 13.30 -4.44
N LEU A 12 -8.62 12.77 -3.67
CA LEU A 12 -8.54 11.44 -3.07
C LEU A 12 -8.42 10.37 -4.15
N SER A 13 -9.16 10.50 -5.26
CA SER A 13 -9.14 9.52 -6.34
C SER A 13 -7.76 9.36 -6.98
N LEU A 14 -6.96 10.43 -6.99
CA LEU A 14 -5.66 10.43 -7.65
C LEU A 14 -4.48 10.21 -6.69
N HIS A 15 -4.58 10.67 -5.46
CA HIS A 15 -3.42 10.77 -4.57
C HIS A 15 -3.54 10.04 -3.24
N ALA A 16 -4.75 9.65 -2.81
CA ALA A 16 -4.90 9.01 -1.50
C ALA A 16 -4.16 7.67 -1.44
N GLY A 17 -3.52 7.41 -0.31
CA GLY A 17 -2.86 6.15 -0.03
C GLY A 17 -1.51 5.95 -0.70
N HIS A 18 -0.99 6.97 -1.40
CA HIS A 18 0.29 6.85 -2.10
C HIS A 18 1.15 8.10 -1.92
N THR A 19 2.44 7.89 -1.70
CA THR A 19 3.46 8.93 -1.78
C THR A 19 4.33 8.66 -2.99
N PRO A 20 4.86 9.70 -3.69
CA PRO A 20 5.76 9.46 -4.83
C PRO A 20 6.93 8.57 -4.45
N ASP A 21 7.34 7.71 -5.38
CA ASP A 21 8.44 6.77 -5.15
C ASP A 21 9.74 7.51 -4.80
N LYS A 22 10.39 7.07 -3.73
CA LYS A 22 11.57 7.75 -3.21
C LYS A 22 12.79 7.62 -4.11
N GLU A 23 12.91 6.49 -4.82
CA GLU A 23 14.07 6.23 -5.67
C GLU A 23 13.97 6.90 -7.03
N THR A 24 12.80 6.87 -7.65
CA THR A 24 12.61 7.38 -9.01
C THR A 24 11.85 8.69 -9.07
N GLY A 25 11.17 9.07 -7.99
CA GLY A 25 10.29 10.23 -7.97
C GLY A 25 9.00 10.03 -8.74
N SER A 26 8.68 8.78 -9.09
CA SER A 26 7.46 8.47 -9.85
C SER A 26 6.22 8.90 -9.09
N ARG A 27 5.36 9.67 -9.76
CA ARG A 27 4.08 10.11 -9.21
C ARG A 27 3.03 9.02 -9.37
N ALA A 28 3.09 8.25 -10.44
CA ALA A 28 2.19 7.12 -10.65
C ALA A 28 2.55 5.98 -9.71
N VAL A 29 1.54 5.17 -9.32
CA VAL A 29 1.75 4.01 -8.46
C VAL A 29 2.53 2.94 -9.22
N PRO A 30 3.73 2.53 -8.77
CA PRO A 30 4.45 1.45 -9.43
C PRO A 30 3.70 0.12 -9.31
N ILE A 31 3.84 -0.72 -10.33
CA ILE A 31 3.25 -2.06 -10.33
C ILE A 31 4.34 -3.06 -9.93
N TYR A 32 4.23 -3.62 -8.73
CA TYR A 32 5.19 -4.60 -8.21
C TYR A 32 4.76 -6.01 -8.58
N GLN A 33 5.22 -6.48 -9.75
CA GLN A 33 4.92 -7.82 -10.25
C GLN A 33 5.92 -8.82 -9.69
N THR A 34 5.78 -9.12 -8.41
CA THR A 34 6.68 -10.03 -7.71
C THR A 34 5.89 -10.93 -6.77
N THR A 35 6.42 -12.12 -6.50
CA THR A 35 5.81 -13.04 -5.55
C THR A 35 6.30 -12.79 -4.13
N SER A 36 7.57 -12.41 -3.97
CA SER A 36 8.17 -12.25 -2.64
C SER A 36 9.08 -11.02 -2.60
N PHE A 37 9.45 -10.64 -1.38
CA PHE A 37 10.32 -9.50 -1.13
C PHE A 37 11.53 -9.95 -0.34
N ILE A 38 12.70 -9.32 -0.58
CA ILE A 38 13.91 -9.63 0.17
C ILE A 38 13.90 -8.91 1.51
N PHE A 39 14.66 -9.45 2.44
CA PHE A 39 14.82 -8.85 3.77
C PHE A 39 16.22 -8.24 3.88
N ASN A 40 16.33 -7.18 4.70
CA ASN A 40 17.63 -6.53 4.93
C ASN A 40 18.59 -7.46 5.68
N ASP A 41 18.05 -8.24 6.65
CA ASP A 41 18.81 -9.21 7.43
C ASP A 41 17.86 -10.19 8.12
N THR A 42 18.42 -11.15 8.88
CA THR A 42 17.60 -12.12 9.62
C THR A 42 16.73 -11.48 10.68
N ALA A 43 17.23 -10.46 11.36
CA ALA A 43 16.44 -9.74 12.37
C ALA A 43 15.25 -9.02 11.73
N HIS A 44 15.43 -8.43 10.55
CA HIS A 44 14.35 -7.79 9.79
C HIS A 44 13.27 -8.81 9.43
N ALA A 45 13.67 -9.98 8.91
CA ALA A 45 12.74 -11.06 8.58
C ALA A 45 11.94 -11.51 9.82
N ALA A 46 12.62 -11.68 10.95
CA ALA A 46 11.97 -12.09 12.19
C ALA A 46 10.93 -11.06 12.64
N ARG A 47 11.23 -9.76 12.54
CA ARG A 47 10.28 -8.71 12.91
C ARG A 47 9.05 -8.73 12.02
N LEU A 48 9.21 -8.93 10.69
CA LEU A 48 8.09 -9.00 9.76
C LEU A 48 7.21 -10.21 9.99
N PHE A 49 7.80 -11.39 10.19
CA PHE A 49 7.04 -12.61 10.49
C PHE A 49 6.40 -12.58 11.86
N GLY A 50 7.03 -11.91 12.83
CA GLY A 50 6.48 -11.72 14.17
C GLY A 50 5.46 -10.59 14.27
N LEU A 51 5.19 -9.87 13.17
CA LEU A 51 4.30 -8.72 13.11
C LEU A 51 4.72 -7.56 14.01
N GLU A 52 6.00 -7.51 14.38
CA GLU A 52 6.55 -6.41 15.17
C GLU A 52 6.87 -5.19 14.31
N GLU A 53 6.99 -5.39 13.00
CA GLU A 53 7.29 -4.36 12.01
C GLU A 53 6.41 -4.56 10.78
N LEU A 54 5.91 -3.48 10.19
CA LEU A 54 5.14 -3.55 8.96
C LEU A 54 6.07 -3.56 7.75
N GLY A 55 5.82 -4.47 6.82
CA GLY A 55 6.58 -4.58 5.59
C GLY A 55 6.04 -5.67 4.70
N ASN A 56 6.60 -5.77 3.50
CA ASN A 56 6.15 -6.72 2.49
C ASN A 56 6.94 -8.02 2.58
N ILE A 57 6.24 -9.14 2.65
CA ILE A 57 6.82 -10.48 2.73
C ILE A 57 6.54 -11.26 1.44
N TYR A 58 5.27 -11.39 1.07
CA TYR A 58 4.80 -12.18 -0.05
C TYR A 58 3.54 -11.58 -0.65
N THR A 59 3.43 -11.54 -1.97
CA THR A 59 2.35 -10.84 -2.68
C THR A 59 0.95 -11.31 -2.30
N ARG A 60 0.75 -12.60 -2.03
CA ARG A 60 -0.56 -13.10 -1.61
C ARG A 60 -1.06 -12.44 -0.32
N ILE A 61 -0.14 -12.10 0.57
CA ILE A 61 -0.45 -11.48 1.85
C ILE A 61 -0.49 -9.97 1.72
N MET A 62 0.53 -9.40 1.05
CA MET A 62 0.67 -7.95 0.91
C MET A 62 1.55 -7.59 -0.28
N ASN A 63 1.26 -6.44 -0.89
CA ASN A 63 2.03 -5.90 -2.00
C ASN A 63 1.84 -4.38 -2.01
N PRO A 64 2.90 -3.59 -2.26
CA PRO A 64 2.79 -2.13 -2.24
C PRO A 64 1.73 -1.58 -3.21
N THR A 65 1.55 -2.20 -4.37
CA THR A 65 0.55 -1.77 -5.36
C THR A 65 -0.87 -1.99 -4.84
N THR A 66 -1.15 -3.19 -4.30
CA THR A 66 -2.45 -3.51 -3.72
C THR A 66 -2.74 -2.65 -2.48
N ASP A 67 -1.70 -2.37 -1.69
CA ASP A 67 -1.82 -1.53 -0.49
C ASP A 67 -2.33 -0.13 -0.85
N VAL A 68 -1.87 0.46 -1.96
CA VAL A 68 -2.35 1.77 -2.41
C VAL A 68 -3.84 1.71 -2.77
N LEU A 69 -4.27 0.65 -3.47
CA LEU A 69 -5.69 0.46 -3.80
C LEU A 69 -6.54 0.42 -2.54
N GLU A 70 -6.13 -0.40 -1.57
CA GLU A 70 -6.88 -0.57 -0.32
C GLU A 70 -6.97 0.74 0.45
N LYS A 71 -5.87 1.45 0.60
CA LYS A 71 -5.83 2.74 1.30
C LYS A 71 -6.65 3.81 0.58
N ARG A 72 -6.59 3.84 -0.74
CA ARG A 72 -7.33 4.82 -1.54
C ARG A 72 -8.84 4.59 -1.46
N VAL A 73 -9.28 3.34 -1.56
CA VAL A 73 -10.71 3.01 -1.42
C VAL A 73 -11.20 3.35 -0.02
N ALA A 74 -10.40 3.00 1.02
CA ALA A 74 -10.76 3.35 2.40
C ALA A 74 -10.92 4.87 2.56
N ALA A 75 -10.03 5.66 1.97
CA ALA A 75 -10.11 7.12 2.04
C ALA A 75 -11.34 7.65 1.31
N LEU A 76 -11.67 7.09 0.13
CA LEU A 76 -12.83 7.52 -0.66
C LEU A 76 -14.15 7.22 0.06
N GLU A 77 -14.23 6.09 0.76
CA GLU A 77 -15.43 5.67 1.47
C GLU A 77 -15.49 6.18 2.92
N GLY A 78 -14.44 6.85 3.39
CA GLY A 78 -14.36 7.32 4.76
C GLY A 78 -14.17 6.20 5.78
N GLY A 79 -13.68 5.04 5.33
CA GLY A 79 -13.45 3.88 6.18
C GLY A 79 -12.09 3.90 6.87
N VAL A 80 -11.92 3.03 7.87
CA VAL A 80 -10.65 2.91 8.59
C VAL A 80 -9.67 1.97 7.87
N GLY A 81 -10.14 1.16 6.94
CA GLY A 81 -9.31 0.24 6.17
C GLY A 81 -10.11 -0.44 5.08
N ALA A 82 -9.42 -1.14 4.21
CA ALA A 82 -10.01 -1.92 3.13
C ALA A 82 -9.14 -3.14 2.85
N LEU A 83 -9.73 -4.18 2.28
CA LEU A 83 -9.03 -5.40 1.91
C LEU A 83 -9.48 -5.84 0.52
N ALA A 84 -8.53 -5.96 -0.40
CA ALA A 84 -8.82 -6.37 -1.77
C ALA A 84 -8.87 -7.89 -1.88
N HIS A 85 -9.85 -8.40 -2.63
CA HIS A 85 -10.04 -9.83 -2.88
C HIS A 85 -10.15 -10.11 -4.38
N SER A 86 -9.92 -11.35 -4.77
CA SER A 86 -10.00 -11.77 -6.18
C SER A 86 -11.43 -11.95 -6.67
N SER A 87 -12.40 -12.04 -5.77
CA SER A 87 -13.81 -12.22 -6.14
C SER A 87 -14.73 -11.67 -5.07
N GLY A 88 -15.99 -11.46 -5.43
CA GLY A 88 -17.01 -10.98 -4.49
C GLY A 88 -17.40 -11.99 -3.41
N GLN A 89 -17.06 -13.26 -3.60
CA GLN A 89 -17.35 -14.31 -2.61
C GLN A 89 -16.23 -14.51 -1.59
N ALA A 90 -15.07 -13.96 -1.88
CA ALA A 90 -13.90 -14.11 -0.99
C ALA A 90 -14.02 -13.31 0.31
#